data_467cbb82bc0622cf412bb4466d917863
#
_entry.id   467cbb82bc0622cf412bb4466d917863
#
_cell.length_a   1.000
_cell.length_b   1.000
_cell.length_c   1.000
_cell.angle_alpha   90.00
_cell.angle_beta   90.00
_cell.angle_gamma   90.00
#
_symmetry.space_group_name_H-M   'P 1'
#
loop_
_entity.id
_entity.type
_entity.pdbx_description
1 polymer ?
#
loop_
_entity_poly.entity_id
_entity_poly.type
_entity_poly.pdbx_seq_one_letter_code
_entity_poly.pdbx_strand_id
1 'polypeptide(L)'
;KEKKKKGKKKKKTRGGMEEESGSKKGMMMEMPMEDVAPVAAPTTTTTTSTKGKMMELPPEMTKKEDVTVEVATKKISTMKVEDPSSTKKVETEQKKKKEKKVEPKSKKPQKVAAPKPKLEDDSDSRDHLNVVFIGHVDAGKSTISGQIMVQTDSIDKRTIEKFKREAKELNRESWFLAFAMDQDEEERAKGKTVEVGRASFETKKRRFTILDAPGHSNYVPNMIAGASQADVGVLVISARRGEFEAGFERSGQTREHAMLAKTLGVHKLVVLVNKMDEPTVKWNKARFEEIQKALKPFLRKHCGFKLRKDVEWLPMSGLTAENLKEQVDPKVCPWNESPPLLDVLDSIKIEGRDEKRELRVPILDKYVDRGVIAMGKVESGTLIKGQKIDLLPMGTTCEVQNLWIEDASEEGREANVAKPGENVRVRLKGINENEIHKGFVLCDECTGHGVTVFDARVQFLELLKHRQIVTSGYTAVMHCHTAAEECSIIKIINKGQGDKKEKRPKFVKGHTICVVRIKLSQKICVEKFADVAQLGQFTLRDEKQTIAVGRVLKILK
;
A
#
# COMPACT_ATOMS: atom_id res chain seq x y z
N LYS A 1 -38.53 -55.23 -0.61
CA LYS A 1 -38.01 -56.60 -0.88
C LYS A 1 -36.53 -56.43 -1.13
N GLU A 2 -35.74 -56.62 -0.13
CA GLU A 2 -35.01 -57.84 0.22
C GLU A 2 -33.88 -58.11 -0.79
N LYS A 3 -32.68 -58.35 -0.40
CA LYS A 3 -31.92 -58.83 0.76
C LYS A 3 -30.46 -59.04 0.37
N LYS A 4 -29.59 -58.72 1.29
CA LYS A 4 -28.51 -59.56 1.86
C LYS A 4 -27.28 -59.81 1.01
N LYS A 5 -26.10 -59.41 1.52
CA LYS A 5 -25.20 -59.91 2.58
C LYS A 5 -24.06 -60.81 2.09
N LYS A 6 -22.90 -60.57 2.72
CA LYS A 6 -21.71 -61.42 2.98
C LYS A 6 -20.63 -61.40 1.91
N GLY A 7 -19.37 -61.20 2.18
CA GLY A 7 -18.55 -61.40 3.39
C GLY A 7 -17.39 -62.34 3.14
N LYS A 8 -16.25 -62.07 3.80
CA LYS A 8 -15.06 -62.92 4.03
C LYS A 8 -13.90 -62.75 3.05
N LYS A 9 -12.77 -62.21 3.48
CA LYS A 9 -11.67 -62.73 4.39
C LYS A 9 -10.90 -63.92 3.85
N LYS A 10 -9.56 -63.73 3.90
CA LYS A 10 -8.41 -64.67 4.03
C LYS A 10 -7.58 -64.78 2.77
N LYS A 11 -6.29 -64.92 2.82
CA LYS A 11 -5.15 -65.08 3.76
C LYS A 11 -3.91 -65.24 2.94
N LYS A 12 -2.79 -64.69 3.42
CA LYS A 12 -1.40 -65.12 3.39
C LYS A 12 -1.04 -66.40 2.60
N THR A 13 0.07 -66.30 1.87
CA THR A 13 1.26 -67.22 1.89
C THR A 13 2.44 -66.51 1.24
N ARG A 14 3.42 -66.48 1.76
CA ARG A 14 4.82 -66.75 2.12
C ARG A 14 5.46 -67.76 1.15
N GLY A 15 6.69 -67.43 0.71
CA GLY A 15 7.76 -68.21 0.12
C GLY A 15 8.61 -67.28 -0.72
N GLY A 16 9.85 -67.06 -0.51
CA GLY A 16 10.93 -67.80 0.09
C GLY A 16 12.04 -67.99 -0.93
N MET A 17 13.20 -67.41 -0.66
CA MET A 17 14.57 -67.79 -1.09
C MET A 17 14.82 -67.80 -2.62
N GLU A 18 15.92 -67.31 -3.16
CA GLU A 18 17.33 -67.58 -2.79
C GLU A 18 18.27 -66.48 -3.31
N GLU A 19 19.41 -66.43 -2.70
CA GLU A 19 20.59 -65.60 -2.96
C GLU A 19 21.26 -65.96 -4.30
N GLU A 20 21.87 -64.97 -4.96
CA GLU A 20 23.19 -65.20 -5.55
C GLU A 20 24.04 -63.93 -5.54
N SER A 21 25.19 -64.08 -4.96
CA SER A 21 26.28 -63.17 -4.80
C SER A 21 27.04 -62.91 -6.10
N GLY A 22 27.39 -61.67 -6.37
CA GLY A 22 28.26 -61.30 -7.46
C GLY A 22 29.07 -60.05 -7.17
N SER A 23 30.16 -60.24 -6.46
CA SER A 23 31.23 -59.25 -6.23
C SER A 23 31.90 -58.86 -7.54
N LYS A 24 32.00 -57.55 -7.87
CA LYS A 24 33.13 -57.01 -8.64
C LYS A 24 33.57 -55.67 -8.09
N LYS A 25 34.79 -55.66 -7.54
CA LYS A 25 35.66 -54.52 -7.28
C LYS A 25 35.95 -53.76 -8.58
N GLY A 26 35.98 -52.47 -8.51
CA GLY A 26 36.48 -51.56 -9.53
C GLY A 26 36.69 -50.20 -8.93
N MET A 27 37.81 -50.02 -8.32
CA MET A 27 38.93 -49.13 -8.61
C MET A 27 38.59 -47.63 -8.44
N MET A 28 38.92 -47.11 -7.27
CA MET A 28 39.17 -45.68 -7.03
C MET A 28 40.40 -45.25 -7.82
N MET A 29 40.23 -44.16 -8.59
CA MET A 29 41.34 -43.42 -9.15
C MET A 29 41.41 -42.10 -8.39
N GLU A 30 42.40 -42.02 -7.51
CA GLU A 30 42.86 -40.77 -6.89
C GLU A 30 43.57 -39.96 -7.95
N MET A 31 43.22 -38.71 -8.08
CA MET A 31 44.01 -37.67 -8.77
C MET A 31 44.54 -36.71 -7.70
N PRO A 32 45.80 -36.24 -7.80
CA PRO A 32 46.49 -35.57 -6.75
C PRO A 32 46.10 -34.07 -6.59
N MET A 33 46.09 -33.63 -5.33
CA MET A 33 46.03 -32.20 -4.99
C MET A 33 47.34 -31.51 -5.34
N GLU A 34 47.26 -30.47 -6.17
CA GLU A 34 48.36 -29.50 -6.30
C GLU A 34 48.19 -28.41 -5.24
N ASP A 35 49.25 -28.23 -4.49
CA ASP A 35 49.48 -27.20 -3.50
C ASP A 35 49.48 -25.80 -4.17
N VAL A 36 48.60 -24.90 -3.74
CA VAL A 36 48.70 -23.46 -4.03
C VAL A 36 49.01 -22.74 -2.72
N ALA A 37 50.23 -22.19 -2.65
CA ALA A 37 50.75 -21.41 -1.55
C ALA A 37 49.99 -20.06 -1.37
N PRO A 38 49.98 -19.50 -0.13
CA PRO A 38 49.25 -18.26 0.18
C PRO A 38 50.00 -17.02 -0.36
N VAL A 39 49.26 -16.16 -1.05
CA VAL A 39 49.75 -14.85 -1.50
C VAL A 39 49.70 -13.87 -0.34
N ALA A 40 50.90 -13.28 -0.08
CA ALA A 40 51.19 -12.31 0.96
C ALA A 40 50.50 -10.94 0.71
N ALA A 41 50.14 -10.26 1.81
CA ALA A 41 49.66 -8.90 1.88
C ALA A 41 50.73 -7.90 1.39
N PRO A 42 50.35 -6.80 0.74
CA PRO A 42 51.31 -5.77 0.37
C PRO A 42 51.60 -4.84 1.54
N THR A 43 52.88 -4.74 1.81
CA THR A 43 53.57 -3.84 2.72
C THR A 43 53.43 -2.37 2.34
N THR A 44 53.20 -1.55 3.33
CA THR A 44 53.30 -0.09 3.36
C THR A 44 54.71 0.39 2.92
N THR A 45 54.77 1.23 1.90
CA THR A 45 55.98 2.00 1.59
C THR A 45 55.72 3.49 1.82
N THR A 46 56.39 4.03 2.77
CA THR A 46 56.55 5.46 3.09
C THR A 46 57.41 6.13 2.02
N THR A 47 56.94 7.21 1.45
CA THR A 47 57.78 8.18 0.77
C THR A 47 57.39 9.61 1.10
N THR A 48 58.39 10.34 1.46
CA THR A 48 58.52 11.67 2.00
C THR A 48 58.08 12.80 1.06
N SER A 49 57.43 13.80 1.67
CA SER A 49 57.62 15.25 1.54
C SER A 49 57.60 15.93 0.18
N THR A 50 56.56 16.76 -0.03
CA THR A 50 56.81 18.13 -0.51
C THR A 50 55.74 19.11 0.01
N LYS A 51 56.21 20.23 0.53
CA LYS A 51 55.49 21.35 1.13
C LYS A 51 54.53 22.03 0.14
N GLY A 52 53.28 22.23 0.53
CA GLY A 52 52.34 23.11 -0.14
C GLY A 52 51.46 23.82 0.90
N LYS A 53 51.57 25.13 0.92
CA LYS A 53 50.99 26.15 1.81
C LYS A 53 49.62 25.83 2.39
N MET A 54 49.52 25.86 3.72
CA MET A 54 48.31 26.03 4.52
C MET A 54 47.77 27.45 4.32
N MET A 55 46.49 27.51 4.03
CA MET A 55 45.68 28.72 4.12
C MET A 55 44.88 28.61 5.44
N GLU A 56 45.20 29.54 6.35
CA GLU A 56 44.58 29.64 7.69
C GLU A 56 43.13 30.08 7.56
N LEU A 57 42.23 29.37 8.27
CA LEU A 57 40.87 29.81 8.63
C LEU A 57 40.92 30.50 9.99
N PRO A 58 40.18 31.59 10.19
CA PRO A 58 40.19 32.33 11.46
C PRO A 58 39.40 31.60 12.56
N PRO A 59 39.77 31.80 13.84
CA PRO A 59 39.18 31.09 14.98
C PRO A 59 37.82 31.63 15.37
N GLU A 60 36.86 30.73 15.53
CA GLU A 60 35.59 31.00 16.17
C GLU A 60 35.76 31.25 17.67
N MET A 61 35.22 32.36 18.11
CA MET A 61 35.13 32.75 19.52
C MET A 61 34.05 31.93 20.22
N THR A 62 34.44 31.02 21.09
CA THR A 62 33.58 30.44 22.12
C THR A 62 33.35 31.45 23.23
N LYS A 63 32.14 32.00 23.32
CA LYS A 63 31.63 32.60 24.56
C LYS A 63 30.52 31.69 25.09
N LYS A 64 30.82 31.09 26.23
CA LYS A 64 29.84 30.51 27.14
C LYS A 64 29.19 31.69 27.88
N GLU A 65 27.87 31.81 27.76
CA GLU A 65 27.07 32.57 28.69
C GLU A 65 26.17 31.59 29.46
N ASP A 66 26.50 31.42 30.75
CA ASP A 66 25.64 30.76 31.74
C ASP A 66 24.48 31.70 32.03
N VAL A 67 23.27 31.30 31.70
CA VAL A 67 22.05 31.95 32.15
C VAL A 67 21.43 31.10 33.25
N THR A 68 21.73 31.49 34.49
CA THR A 68 21.02 31.06 35.69
C THR A 68 19.61 31.64 35.65
N VAL A 69 18.61 30.77 35.60
CA VAL A 69 17.19 31.15 35.78
C VAL A 69 16.87 31.08 37.27
N GLU A 70 16.76 32.26 37.91
CA GLU A 70 16.20 32.42 39.26
C GLU A 70 14.72 32.07 39.30
N VAL A 71 14.39 31.15 40.20
CA VAL A 71 13.00 30.80 40.55
C VAL A 71 12.45 31.84 41.51
N ALA A 72 11.60 32.74 41.03
CA ALA A 72 10.85 33.65 41.86
C ALA A 72 9.60 32.96 42.40
N THR A 73 9.69 32.46 43.63
CA THR A 73 8.56 32.07 44.48
C THR A 73 7.90 33.33 45.08
N LYS A 74 6.70 33.65 44.64
CA LYS A 74 5.83 34.59 45.38
C LYS A 74 4.72 33.84 46.08
N LYS A 75 4.81 33.87 47.41
CA LYS A 75 3.78 33.51 48.39
C LYS A 75 2.52 34.37 48.16
N ILE A 76 1.36 33.74 48.13
CA ILE A 76 0.10 34.38 48.47
C ILE A 76 -0.52 33.56 49.60
N SER A 77 -0.69 34.26 50.70
CA SER A 77 -1.20 33.83 51.98
C SER A 77 -2.70 33.53 51.94
N THR A 78 -3.04 32.47 52.59
CA THR A 78 -4.17 32.19 53.49
C THR A 78 -5.27 33.24 53.64
N MET A 79 -6.50 32.82 53.32
CA MET A 79 -7.67 33.21 54.09
C MET A 79 -8.53 31.99 54.43
N LYS A 80 -8.93 31.94 55.69
CA LYS A 80 -9.59 30.88 56.45
C LYS A 80 -11.06 30.75 56.09
N VAL A 81 -11.50 29.54 56.00
CA VAL A 81 -12.54 28.75 56.66
C VAL A 81 -13.52 29.56 57.53
N GLU A 82 -14.80 29.40 57.23
CA GLU A 82 -15.86 29.27 58.30
C GLU A 82 -17.03 28.44 57.74
N ASP A 83 -17.22 27.26 58.35
CA ASP A 83 -18.46 26.51 58.42
C ASP A 83 -19.26 27.07 59.59
N PRO A 84 -20.59 27.03 59.58
CA PRO A 84 -21.23 26.14 60.53
C PRO A 84 -22.54 25.47 60.06
N SER A 85 -22.56 24.19 60.29
CA SER A 85 -23.47 23.31 61.01
C SER A 85 -24.99 23.59 61.06
N SER A 86 -25.64 22.44 60.76
CA SER A 86 -26.77 21.82 61.47
C SER A 86 -28.17 22.43 61.30
N THR A 87 -29.14 21.68 60.96
CA THR A 87 -29.99 20.80 61.75
C THR A 87 -31.08 20.09 60.89
N LYS A 88 -31.16 18.83 61.10
CA LYS A 88 -32.27 17.87 61.37
C LYS A 88 -33.71 18.09 60.91
N LYS A 89 -34.21 16.94 60.33
CA LYS A 89 -35.51 16.26 60.50
C LYS A 89 -36.71 16.81 59.70
N VAL A 90 -37.55 16.03 59.09
CA VAL A 90 -38.33 14.80 59.38
C VAL A 90 -39.31 14.60 58.22
N GLU A 91 -39.47 13.35 57.75
CA GLU A 91 -40.59 12.65 57.14
C GLU A 91 -41.80 13.44 56.66
N THR A 92 -42.29 13.14 55.45
CA THR A 92 -43.50 12.30 55.28
C THR A 92 -43.74 11.99 53.77
N GLU A 93 -44.12 10.76 53.55
CA GLU A 93 -44.63 10.20 52.29
C GLU A 93 -45.87 10.95 51.80
N GLN A 94 -45.97 11.13 50.49
CA GLN A 94 -47.25 10.92 49.81
C GLN A 94 -47.02 10.72 48.30
N LYS A 95 -47.47 9.56 47.82
CA LYS A 95 -47.63 9.18 46.41
C LYS A 95 -48.54 10.18 45.68
N LYS A 96 -48.06 10.76 44.59
CA LYS A 96 -48.93 11.18 43.48
C LYS A 96 -48.19 10.97 42.16
N LYS A 97 -48.73 10.07 41.34
CA LYS A 97 -48.49 9.92 39.91
C LYS A 97 -48.65 11.27 39.22
N LYS A 98 -47.62 11.77 38.55
CA LYS A 98 -47.75 12.78 37.50
C LYS A 98 -46.94 12.31 36.30
N GLU A 99 -47.65 12.08 35.23
CA GLU A 99 -47.11 11.93 33.87
C GLU A 99 -46.17 13.08 33.55
N LYS A 100 -44.88 12.78 33.28
CA LYS A 100 -43.96 13.76 32.69
C LYS A 100 -44.10 13.65 31.16
N LYS A 101 -44.78 14.65 30.60
CA LYS A 101 -44.60 15.04 29.19
C LYS A 101 -43.10 15.15 28.89
N VAL A 102 -42.62 14.34 27.97
CA VAL A 102 -41.30 14.45 27.40
C VAL A 102 -41.36 15.55 26.36
N GLU A 103 -40.77 16.72 26.68
CA GLU A 103 -40.47 17.74 25.66
C GLU A 103 -39.43 17.19 24.70
N PRO A 104 -39.60 17.35 23.40
CA PRO A 104 -38.60 16.94 22.44
C PRO A 104 -37.42 17.90 22.51
N LYS A 105 -36.24 17.39 22.88
CA LYS A 105 -34.97 18.14 22.78
C LYS A 105 -34.84 18.62 21.33
N SER A 106 -34.83 19.92 21.15
CA SER A 106 -34.58 20.60 19.90
C SER A 106 -33.27 20.05 19.27
N LYS A 107 -33.38 19.36 18.17
CA LYS A 107 -32.27 19.02 17.30
C LYS A 107 -31.69 20.36 16.81
N LYS A 108 -30.41 20.59 17.04
CA LYS A 108 -29.68 21.68 16.37
C LYS A 108 -29.94 21.55 14.87
N PRO A 109 -30.19 22.64 14.15
CA PRO A 109 -30.41 22.56 12.72
C PRO A 109 -29.15 21.96 12.08
N GLN A 110 -29.29 20.79 11.46
CA GLN A 110 -28.28 20.28 10.55
C GLN A 110 -28.19 21.30 9.40
N LYS A 111 -27.01 21.90 9.21
CA LYS A 111 -26.72 22.66 8.00
C LYS A 111 -26.94 21.72 6.83
N VAL A 112 -27.90 22.01 6.00
CA VAL A 112 -28.16 21.31 4.75
C VAL A 112 -27.07 21.76 3.79
N ALA A 113 -26.34 20.82 3.20
CA ALA A 113 -25.34 21.10 2.17
C ALA A 113 -25.98 21.90 1.02
N ALA A 114 -25.25 22.87 0.52
CA ALA A 114 -25.71 23.66 -0.63
C ALA A 114 -25.93 22.75 -1.86
N PRO A 115 -26.92 23.04 -2.71
CA PRO A 115 -27.14 22.26 -3.93
C PRO A 115 -25.91 22.35 -4.84
N LYS A 116 -25.43 21.20 -5.34
CA LYS A 116 -24.28 21.13 -6.28
C LYS A 116 -24.60 21.92 -7.56
N PRO A 117 -23.63 22.66 -8.10
CA PRO A 117 -23.80 23.36 -9.37
C PRO A 117 -24.08 22.35 -10.48
N LYS A 118 -25.02 22.67 -11.37
CA LYS A 118 -25.30 21.85 -12.55
C LYS A 118 -24.46 22.38 -13.71
N LEU A 119 -23.40 21.66 -14.04
CA LEU A 119 -22.57 21.90 -15.21
C LEU A 119 -22.73 20.73 -16.19
N GLU A 120 -22.50 21.03 -17.48
CA GLU A 120 -22.44 19.96 -18.48
C GLU A 120 -21.29 19.02 -18.21
N ASP A 121 -21.54 17.73 -18.38
CA ASP A 121 -20.58 16.66 -18.17
C ASP A 121 -19.70 16.50 -19.42
N ASP A 122 -18.54 17.14 -19.41
CA ASP A 122 -17.52 17.02 -20.46
C ASP A 122 -16.62 15.79 -20.28
N SER A 123 -16.99 14.87 -19.38
CA SER A 123 -16.16 13.70 -19.09
C SER A 123 -16.09 12.77 -20.30
N ASP A 124 -14.90 12.21 -20.51
CA ASP A 124 -14.71 11.12 -21.47
C ASP A 124 -15.56 9.93 -21.03
N SER A 125 -16.30 9.33 -21.95
CA SER A 125 -17.18 8.19 -21.68
C SER A 125 -16.42 6.92 -21.33
N ARG A 126 -15.10 6.89 -21.57
CA ARG A 126 -14.24 5.74 -21.26
C ARG A 126 -13.91 5.70 -19.76
N ASP A 127 -14.06 4.53 -19.15
CA ASP A 127 -13.65 4.31 -17.77
C ASP A 127 -12.15 4.56 -17.56
N HIS A 128 -11.80 5.13 -16.41
CA HIS A 128 -10.42 5.27 -15.96
C HIS A 128 -10.05 4.12 -15.02
N LEU A 129 -8.88 3.52 -15.17
CA LEU A 129 -8.37 2.42 -14.35
C LEU A 129 -6.99 2.74 -13.77
N ASN A 130 -6.87 2.75 -12.46
CA ASN A 130 -5.60 2.92 -11.77
C ASN A 130 -4.96 1.54 -11.50
N VAL A 131 -3.78 1.32 -12.07
CA VAL A 131 -3.07 0.03 -12.02
C VAL A 131 -1.77 0.19 -11.27
N VAL A 132 -1.58 -0.53 -10.16
CA VAL A 132 -0.30 -0.52 -9.43
C VAL A 132 0.53 -1.73 -9.76
N PHE A 133 1.80 -1.51 -10.13
CA PHE A 133 2.80 -2.55 -10.32
C PHE A 133 3.56 -2.78 -9.01
N ILE A 134 3.43 -3.99 -8.47
CA ILE A 134 4.03 -4.40 -7.20
C ILE A 134 4.83 -5.69 -7.37
N GLY A 135 5.76 -5.94 -6.49
CA GLY A 135 6.60 -7.14 -6.54
C GLY A 135 7.99 -6.89 -5.98
N HIS A 136 8.82 -7.91 -6.00
CA HIS A 136 10.20 -7.84 -5.51
C HIS A 136 11.06 -6.86 -6.33
N VAL A 137 12.20 -6.46 -5.78
CA VAL A 137 13.25 -5.74 -6.51
C VAL A 137 13.67 -6.58 -7.72
N ASP A 138 14.01 -5.95 -8.81
CA ASP A 138 14.46 -6.58 -10.07
C ASP A 138 13.48 -7.57 -10.73
N ALA A 139 12.22 -7.63 -10.27
CA ALA A 139 11.19 -8.44 -10.94
C ALA A 139 10.79 -7.91 -12.33
N GLY A 140 11.15 -6.66 -12.65
CA GLY A 140 10.90 -6.00 -13.93
C GLY A 140 9.64 -5.12 -13.96
N LYS A 141 9.22 -4.55 -12.81
CA LYS A 141 8.06 -3.65 -12.72
C LYS A 141 8.20 -2.43 -13.64
N SER A 142 9.21 -1.60 -13.39
CA SER A 142 9.48 -0.39 -14.18
C SER A 142 9.76 -0.70 -15.66
N THR A 143 10.40 -1.85 -15.94
CA THR A 143 10.61 -2.32 -17.31
C THR A 143 9.29 -2.60 -18.04
N ILE A 144 8.35 -3.29 -17.38
CA ILE A 144 7.01 -3.57 -17.94
C ILE A 144 6.23 -2.27 -18.11
N SER A 145 6.24 -1.40 -17.10
CA SER A 145 5.58 -0.09 -17.15
C SER A 145 6.11 0.74 -18.32
N GLY A 146 7.42 0.86 -18.47
CA GLY A 146 8.05 1.55 -19.60
C GLY A 146 7.74 0.88 -20.95
N GLN A 147 7.70 -0.45 -21.01
CA GLN A 147 7.33 -1.17 -22.23
C GLN A 147 5.87 -0.92 -22.64
N ILE A 148 4.95 -0.81 -21.68
CA ILE A 148 3.56 -0.40 -21.95
C ILE A 148 3.55 0.98 -22.61
N MET A 149 4.25 1.95 -22.03
CA MET A 149 4.33 3.31 -22.56
C MET A 149 4.88 3.36 -23.99
N VAL A 150 5.86 2.51 -24.31
CA VAL A 150 6.41 2.38 -25.66
C VAL A 150 5.40 1.76 -26.62
N GLN A 151 4.70 0.69 -26.21
CA GLN A 151 3.76 -0.06 -27.07
C GLN A 151 2.43 0.67 -27.31
N THR A 152 2.11 1.65 -26.43
CA THR A 152 0.92 2.48 -26.54
C THR A 152 1.21 3.85 -27.16
N ASP A 153 2.44 4.05 -27.67
CA ASP A 153 2.90 5.33 -28.27
C ASP A 153 2.76 6.52 -27.30
N SER A 154 2.77 6.26 -25.98
CA SER A 154 2.66 7.30 -24.95
C SER A 154 3.98 8.01 -24.67
N ILE A 155 5.10 7.53 -25.24
CA ILE A 155 6.42 8.15 -25.18
C ILE A 155 6.93 8.39 -26.60
N ASP A 156 7.44 9.60 -26.82
CA ASP A 156 8.02 9.98 -28.11
C ASP A 156 9.29 9.16 -28.41
N LYS A 157 9.45 8.78 -29.68
CA LYS A 157 10.59 7.98 -30.17
C LYS A 157 11.94 8.63 -29.87
N ARG A 158 12.02 9.97 -29.91
CA ARG A 158 13.24 10.72 -29.57
C ARG A 158 13.63 10.54 -28.12
N THR A 159 12.66 10.56 -27.21
CA THR A 159 12.86 10.32 -25.79
C THR A 159 13.36 8.91 -25.52
N ILE A 160 12.80 7.90 -26.23
CA ILE A 160 13.27 6.52 -26.14
C ILE A 160 14.74 6.39 -26.63
N GLU A 161 15.10 7.07 -27.72
CA GLU A 161 16.49 7.08 -28.20
C GLU A 161 17.45 7.76 -27.22
N LYS A 162 17.00 8.82 -26.54
CA LYS A 162 17.75 9.48 -25.46
C LYS A 162 18.00 8.49 -24.32
N PHE A 163 16.95 7.82 -23.82
CA PHE A 163 17.07 6.82 -22.76
C PHE A 163 17.99 5.65 -23.14
N LYS A 164 17.95 5.19 -24.39
CA LYS A 164 18.87 4.15 -24.89
C LYS A 164 20.34 4.61 -24.84
N ARG A 165 20.63 5.87 -25.16
CA ARG A 165 21.98 6.42 -25.07
C ARG A 165 22.44 6.53 -23.61
N GLU A 166 21.62 7.10 -22.73
CA GLU A 166 21.90 7.20 -21.30
C GLU A 166 22.13 5.81 -20.68
N ALA A 167 21.29 4.82 -21.00
CA ALA A 167 21.44 3.47 -20.51
C ALA A 167 22.75 2.81 -20.99
N LYS A 168 23.16 3.10 -22.22
CA LYS A 168 24.44 2.61 -22.78
C LYS A 168 25.63 3.27 -22.10
N GLU A 169 25.59 4.55 -21.83
CA GLU A 169 26.62 5.29 -21.09
C GLU A 169 26.82 4.72 -19.67
N LEU A 170 25.72 4.29 -19.04
CA LEU A 170 25.74 3.65 -17.72
C LEU A 170 26.08 2.14 -17.77
N ASN A 171 26.41 1.57 -18.95
CA ASN A 171 26.60 0.13 -19.17
C ASN A 171 25.40 -0.74 -18.69
N ARG A 172 24.18 -0.26 -18.90
CA ARG A 172 22.93 -0.89 -18.44
C ARG A 172 21.87 -0.87 -19.55
N GLU A 173 22.21 -1.38 -20.73
CA GLU A 173 21.42 -1.27 -21.95
C GLU A 173 19.96 -1.73 -21.80
N SER A 174 19.66 -2.72 -20.93
CA SER A 174 18.31 -3.21 -20.70
C SER A 174 17.43 -2.26 -19.84
N TRP A 175 18.01 -1.21 -19.24
CA TRP A 175 17.31 -0.34 -18.31
C TRP A 175 16.61 0.86 -18.96
N PHE A 176 16.84 1.10 -20.26
CA PHE A 176 16.24 2.24 -20.96
C PHE A 176 14.72 2.31 -20.84
N LEU A 177 14.04 1.15 -20.70
CA LEU A 177 12.59 1.09 -20.46
C LEU A 177 12.21 1.57 -19.06
N ALA A 178 13.01 1.24 -18.05
CA ALA A 178 12.76 1.68 -16.68
C ALA A 178 12.92 3.20 -16.55
N PHE A 179 13.82 3.82 -17.32
CA PHE A 179 14.04 5.27 -17.32
C PHE A 179 12.80 6.08 -17.74
N ALA A 180 11.85 5.44 -18.40
CA ALA A 180 10.56 6.06 -18.70
C ALA A 180 9.70 6.31 -17.44
N MET A 181 9.93 5.55 -16.38
CA MET A 181 9.21 5.66 -15.10
C MET A 181 10.03 6.38 -14.03
N ASP A 182 11.37 6.25 -14.09
CA ASP A 182 12.29 6.87 -13.14
C ASP A 182 12.52 8.34 -13.51
N GLN A 183 11.88 9.25 -12.80
CA GLN A 183 11.94 10.70 -13.08
C GLN A 183 13.24 11.32 -12.60
N ASP A 184 13.80 10.84 -11.48
CA ASP A 184 15.00 11.38 -10.86
C ASP A 184 16.30 10.77 -11.43
N GLU A 185 17.31 11.62 -11.64
CA GLU A 185 18.65 11.18 -12.06
C GLU A 185 19.29 10.21 -11.05
N GLU A 186 19.02 10.40 -9.75
CA GLU A 186 19.51 9.50 -8.72
C GLU A 186 18.88 8.10 -8.79
N GLU A 187 17.59 8.00 -9.12
CA GLU A 187 16.91 6.72 -9.34
C GLU A 187 17.51 5.98 -10.54
N ARG A 188 17.72 6.70 -11.65
CA ARG A 188 18.36 6.16 -12.87
C ARG A 188 19.78 5.68 -12.59
N ALA A 189 20.56 6.45 -11.83
CA ALA A 189 21.92 6.07 -11.48
C ALA A 189 21.97 4.84 -10.57
N LYS A 190 21.07 4.73 -9.61
CA LYS A 190 20.98 3.61 -8.65
C LYS A 190 20.20 2.41 -9.19
N GLY A 191 19.28 2.62 -10.17
CA GLY A 191 18.36 1.63 -10.72
C GLY A 191 17.40 1.08 -9.67
N LYS A 192 16.92 1.93 -8.80
CA LYS A 192 15.95 1.57 -7.75
C LYS A 192 14.92 2.67 -7.64
N THR A 193 13.69 2.33 -7.88
CA THR A 193 12.55 3.22 -7.67
C THR A 193 12.40 3.53 -6.18
N VAL A 194 12.38 4.79 -5.82
CA VAL A 194 12.24 5.32 -4.46
C VAL A 194 10.83 5.84 -4.24
N GLU A 195 10.34 6.64 -5.18
CA GLU A 195 8.99 7.18 -5.20
C GLU A 195 8.07 6.34 -6.06
N VAL A 196 6.77 6.66 -6.04
CA VAL A 196 5.80 5.98 -6.92
C VAL A 196 5.82 6.66 -8.27
N GLY A 197 6.41 6.00 -9.25
CA GLY A 197 6.38 6.46 -10.63
C GLY A 197 4.94 6.50 -11.15
N ARG A 198 4.58 7.58 -11.87
CA ARG A 198 3.25 7.76 -12.47
C ARG A 198 3.39 7.96 -13.95
N ALA A 199 2.55 7.25 -14.69
CA ALA A 199 2.42 7.43 -16.13
C ALA A 199 0.99 7.12 -16.56
N SER A 200 0.52 7.78 -17.60
CA SER A 200 -0.82 7.56 -18.16
C SER A 200 -0.72 7.02 -19.57
N PHE A 201 -1.59 6.10 -19.91
CA PHE A 201 -1.74 5.59 -21.26
C PHE A 201 -3.21 5.28 -21.57
N GLU A 202 -3.51 5.11 -22.83
CA GLU A 202 -4.88 4.88 -23.29
C GLU A 202 -4.96 3.67 -24.21
N THR A 203 -6.08 2.96 -24.10
CA THR A 203 -6.52 2.00 -25.11
C THR A 203 -7.78 2.52 -25.80
N LYS A 204 -8.24 1.79 -26.79
CA LYS A 204 -9.52 2.11 -27.45
C LYS A 204 -10.72 2.05 -26.49
N LYS A 205 -10.61 1.28 -25.38
CA LYS A 205 -11.70 1.03 -24.45
C LYS A 205 -11.61 1.84 -23.17
N ARG A 206 -10.38 2.15 -22.70
CA ARG A 206 -10.15 2.73 -21.37
C ARG A 206 -8.96 3.67 -21.33
N ARG A 207 -8.97 4.50 -20.28
CA ARG A 207 -7.82 5.30 -19.86
C ARG A 207 -7.18 4.63 -18.64
N PHE A 208 -5.87 4.67 -18.55
CA PHE A 208 -5.11 4.02 -17.49
C PHE A 208 -4.12 4.98 -16.85
N THR A 209 -3.97 4.89 -15.53
CA THR A 209 -2.82 5.42 -14.82
C THR A 209 -2.01 4.26 -14.26
N ILE A 210 -0.75 4.17 -14.66
CA ILE A 210 0.25 3.28 -14.07
C ILE A 210 0.79 3.92 -12.81
N LEU A 211 0.87 3.13 -11.75
CA LEU A 211 1.53 3.43 -10.50
C LEU A 211 2.65 2.42 -10.30
N ASP A 212 3.89 2.81 -10.61
CA ASP A 212 5.06 1.94 -10.44
C ASP A 212 5.58 2.05 -9.01
N ALA A 213 5.28 1.04 -8.20
CA ALA A 213 5.61 1.05 -6.79
C ALA A 213 7.03 0.51 -6.53
N PRO A 214 7.79 1.16 -5.60
CA PRO A 214 9.13 0.70 -5.24
C PRO A 214 9.12 -0.72 -4.70
N GLY A 215 10.10 -1.52 -5.11
CA GLY A 215 10.23 -2.93 -4.72
C GLY A 215 10.99 -3.15 -3.41
N HIS A 216 11.73 -2.16 -2.93
CA HIS A 216 12.63 -2.29 -1.79
C HIS A 216 11.92 -2.08 -0.44
N SER A 217 12.27 -2.88 0.58
CA SER A 217 11.63 -2.84 1.91
C SER A 217 11.67 -1.47 2.62
N ASN A 218 12.69 -0.65 2.35
CA ASN A 218 12.79 0.69 2.93
C ASN A 218 11.71 1.65 2.42
N TYR A 219 11.20 1.42 1.21
CA TYR A 219 10.23 2.29 0.53
C TYR A 219 8.79 1.75 0.56
N VAL A 220 8.51 0.76 1.41
CA VAL A 220 7.15 0.23 1.58
C VAL A 220 6.11 1.31 1.95
N PRO A 221 6.41 2.37 2.73
CA PRO A 221 5.48 3.49 2.92
C PRO A 221 5.03 4.15 1.60
N ASN A 222 5.96 4.35 0.66
CA ASN A 222 5.64 4.90 -0.67
C ASN A 222 4.81 3.91 -1.49
N MET A 223 5.17 2.61 -1.43
CA MET A 223 4.35 1.53 -2.03
C MET A 223 2.92 1.52 -1.48
N ILE A 224 2.72 1.73 -0.17
CA ILE A 224 1.39 1.83 0.44
C ILE A 224 0.61 3.01 -0.13
N ALA A 225 1.25 4.17 -0.24
CA ALA A 225 0.63 5.36 -0.81
C ALA A 225 0.20 5.16 -2.29
N GLY A 226 1.04 4.51 -3.10
CA GLY A 226 0.69 4.14 -4.48
C GLY A 226 -0.44 3.10 -4.54
N ALA A 227 -0.29 2.00 -3.81
CA ALA A 227 -1.28 0.92 -3.83
C ALA A 227 -2.66 1.33 -3.29
N SER A 228 -2.74 2.35 -2.41
CA SER A 228 -4.00 2.87 -1.89
C SER A 228 -4.87 3.55 -2.95
N GLN A 229 -4.25 4.02 -4.03
CA GLN A 229 -4.93 4.67 -5.15
C GLN A 229 -5.37 3.70 -6.24
N ALA A 230 -4.86 2.46 -6.21
CA ALA A 230 -5.05 1.51 -7.27
C ALA A 230 -6.40 0.77 -7.19
N ASP A 231 -6.99 0.55 -8.35
CA ASP A 231 -8.17 -0.30 -8.54
C ASP A 231 -7.74 -1.76 -8.76
N VAL A 232 -6.65 -1.94 -9.50
CA VAL A 232 -6.08 -3.24 -9.88
C VAL A 232 -4.62 -3.33 -9.49
N GLY A 233 -4.21 -4.45 -8.94
CA GLY A 233 -2.80 -4.76 -8.67
C GLY A 233 -2.23 -5.69 -9.74
N VAL A 234 -1.06 -5.36 -10.22
CA VAL A 234 -0.25 -6.22 -11.08
C VAL A 234 0.95 -6.70 -10.26
N LEU A 235 0.91 -7.95 -9.82
CA LEU A 235 1.98 -8.58 -9.06
C LEU A 235 3.01 -9.20 -10.01
N VAL A 236 4.14 -8.53 -10.16
CA VAL A 236 5.23 -8.96 -11.03
C VAL A 236 6.16 -9.91 -10.30
N ILE A 237 6.40 -11.06 -10.89
CA ILE A 237 7.22 -12.15 -10.34
C ILE A 237 8.22 -12.58 -11.41
N SER A 238 9.48 -12.68 -11.04
CA SER A 238 10.50 -13.22 -11.93
C SER A 238 10.38 -14.73 -12.07
N ALA A 239 10.42 -15.24 -13.30
CA ALA A 239 10.52 -16.67 -13.58
C ALA A 239 11.92 -17.23 -13.34
N ARG A 240 12.96 -16.35 -13.30
CA ARG A 240 14.34 -16.73 -13.10
C ARG A 240 14.51 -17.49 -11.79
N ARG A 241 15.27 -18.58 -11.84
CA ARG A 241 15.56 -19.40 -10.66
C ARG A 241 16.43 -18.63 -9.68
N GLY A 242 16.11 -18.72 -8.38
CA GLY A 242 16.75 -17.95 -7.32
C GLY A 242 16.09 -16.59 -7.06
N GLU A 243 15.65 -15.84 -8.09
CA GLU A 243 14.99 -14.54 -7.90
C GLU A 243 13.55 -14.69 -7.34
N PHE A 244 12.79 -15.66 -7.88
CA PHE A 244 11.46 -15.98 -7.34
C PHE A 244 11.54 -16.42 -5.88
N GLU A 245 12.44 -17.34 -5.58
CA GLU A 245 12.62 -17.93 -4.26
C GLU A 245 13.00 -16.83 -3.24
N ALA A 246 13.98 -15.99 -3.55
CA ALA A 246 14.38 -14.87 -2.71
C ALA A 246 13.23 -13.87 -2.47
N GLY A 247 12.47 -13.55 -3.51
CA GLY A 247 11.32 -12.64 -3.40
C GLY A 247 10.14 -13.22 -2.65
N PHE A 248 9.98 -14.54 -2.61
CA PHE A 248 8.84 -15.23 -1.99
C PHE A 248 9.15 -15.86 -0.63
N GLU A 249 10.39 -15.91 -0.18
CA GLU A 249 10.76 -16.35 1.16
C GLU A 249 10.07 -15.53 2.27
N ARG A 250 10.20 -15.95 3.54
CA ARG A 250 9.46 -15.33 4.67
C ARG A 250 9.66 -13.83 4.81
N SER A 251 10.84 -13.33 4.49
CA SER A 251 11.20 -11.89 4.50
C SER A 251 11.11 -11.23 3.13
N GLY A 252 10.62 -11.95 2.10
CA GLY A 252 10.55 -11.45 0.73
C GLY A 252 9.42 -10.45 0.51
N GLN A 253 9.69 -9.39 -0.24
CA GLN A 253 8.74 -8.30 -0.50
C GLN A 253 7.50 -8.76 -1.28
N THR A 254 7.60 -9.81 -2.11
CA THR A 254 6.45 -10.34 -2.87
C THR A 254 5.26 -10.69 -1.96
N ARG A 255 5.55 -11.30 -0.79
CA ARG A 255 4.50 -11.63 0.19
C ARG A 255 3.90 -10.40 0.84
N GLU A 256 4.75 -9.48 1.28
CA GLU A 256 4.31 -8.23 1.92
C GLU A 256 3.47 -7.40 0.95
N HIS A 257 3.93 -7.20 -0.28
CA HIS A 257 3.23 -6.44 -1.31
C HIS A 257 1.86 -7.03 -1.67
N ALA A 258 1.77 -8.36 -1.87
CA ALA A 258 0.48 -9.00 -2.17
C ALA A 258 -0.53 -8.88 -1.01
N MET A 259 -0.05 -8.92 0.24
CA MET A 259 -0.87 -8.75 1.43
C MET A 259 -1.34 -7.29 1.57
N LEU A 260 -0.42 -6.34 1.39
CA LEU A 260 -0.71 -4.91 1.45
C LEU A 260 -1.70 -4.50 0.35
N ALA A 261 -1.50 -4.92 -0.90
CA ALA A 261 -2.41 -4.62 -1.99
C ALA A 261 -3.85 -5.02 -1.65
N LYS A 262 -4.07 -6.23 -1.14
CA LYS A 262 -5.42 -6.67 -0.72
C LYS A 262 -6.00 -5.85 0.40
N THR A 263 -5.16 -5.45 1.36
CA THR A 263 -5.58 -4.64 2.52
C THR A 263 -5.88 -3.20 2.13
N LEU A 264 -5.17 -2.66 1.13
CA LEU A 264 -5.34 -1.30 0.66
C LEU A 264 -6.52 -1.12 -0.33
N GLY A 265 -7.27 -2.18 -0.61
CA GLY A 265 -8.48 -2.07 -1.42
C GLY A 265 -8.39 -2.65 -2.83
N VAL A 266 -7.25 -3.17 -3.20
CA VAL A 266 -7.08 -3.86 -4.48
C VAL A 266 -7.95 -5.13 -4.50
N HIS A 267 -8.97 -5.12 -5.34
CA HIS A 267 -9.92 -6.23 -5.45
C HIS A 267 -9.51 -7.28 -6.48
N LYS A 268 -8.87 -6.84 -7.56
CA LYS A 268 -8.39 -7.67 -8.67
C LYS A 268 -6.88 -7.70 -8.70
N LEU A 269 -6.30 -8.86 -8.89
CA LEU A 269 -4.87 -9.07 -8.96
C LEU A 269 -4.51 -9.80 -10.25
N VAL A 270 -3.65 -9.21 -11.05
CA VAL A 270 -3.03 -9.85 -12.21
C VAL A 270 -1.63 -10.29 -11.79
N VAL A 271 -1.35 -11.58 -11.81
CA VAL A 271 -0.03 -12.12 -11.49
C VAL A 271 0.73 -12.32 -12.78
N LEU A 272 1.75 -11.48 -12.99
CA LEU A 272 2.64 -11.58 -14.14
C LEU A 272 3.87 -12.40 -13.78
N VAL A 273 4.04 -13.52 -14.45
CA VAL A 273 5.28 -14.30 -14.39
C VAL A 273 6.18 -13.78 -15.51
N ASN A 274 7.05 -12.85 -15.15
CA ASN A 274 7.94 -12.12 -16.06
C ASN A 274 9.27 -12.84 -16.27
N LYS A 275 10.03 -12.42 -17.28
CA LYS A 275 11.32 -12.99 -17.69
C LYS A 275 11.18 -14.44 -18.17
N MET A 276 10.08 -14.77 -18.86
CA MET A 276 9.88 -16.11 -19.43
C MET A 276 10.81 -16.41 -20.60
N ASP A 277 11.30 -15.36 -21.26
CA ASP A 277 12.31 -15.38 -22.34
C ASP A 277 13.71 -15.77 -21.88
N GLU A 278 14.00 -15.63 -20.59
CA GLU A 278 15.32 -15.89 -20.00
C GLU A 278 15.89 -17.25 -20.48
N PRO A 279 17.17 -17.34 -20.89
CA PRO A 279 17.78 -18.59 -21.39
C PRO A 279 17.68 -19.80 -20.46
N THR A 280 17.55 -19.55 -19.14
CA THR A 280 17.37 -20.60 -18.13
C THR A 280 15.92 -21.05 -17.97
N VAL A 281 14.95 -20.28 -18.47
CA VAL A 281 13.51 -20.53 -18.35
C VAL A 281 12.90 -20.99 -19.68
N LYS A 282 13.15 -20.27 -20.77
CA LYS A 282 12.72 -20.60 -22.15
C LYS A 282 11.24 -20.96 -22.25
N TRP A 283 10.36 -20.12 -21.71
CA TRP A 283 8.90 -20.33 -21.73
C TRP A 283 8.45 -21.70 -21.19
N ASN A 284 9.17 -22.23 -20.20
CA ASN A 284 8.91 -23.56 -19.64
C ASN A 284 7.61 -23.59 -18.82
N LYS A 285 6.63 -24.40 -19.25
CA LYS A 285 5.35 -24.60 -18.57
C LYS A 285 5.52 -25.08 -17.13
N ALA A 286 6.43 -26.03 -16.89
CA ALA A 286 6.65 -26.57 -15.55
C ALA A 286 7.12 -25.50 -14.57
N ARG A 287 7.96 -24.54 -14.99
CA ARG A 287 8.39 -23.41 -14.16
C ARG A 287 7.23 -22.47 -13.82
N PHE A 288 6.38 -22.16 -14.78
CA PHE A 288 5.18 -21.36 -14.57
C PHE A 288 4.22 -22.02 -13.57
N GLU A 289 3.97 -23.32 -13.73
CA GLU A 289 3.12 -24.09 -12.81
C GLU A 289 3.72 -24.22 -11.42
N GLU A 290 5.03 -24.36 -11.27
CA GLU A 290 5.76 -24.36 -10.00
C GLU A 290 5.51 -23.07 -9.22
N ILE A 291 5.68 -21.91 -9.87
CA ILE A 291 5.42 -20.58 -9.28
C ILE A 291 3.96 -20.46 -8.88
N GLN A 292 3.03 -20.85 -9.73
CA GLN A 292 1.61 -20.87 -9.42
C GLN A 292 1.29 -21.75 -8.21
N LYS A 293 1.87 -22.95 -8.13
CA LYS A 293 1.65 -23.89 -7.03
C LYS A 293 2.14 -23.34 -5.69
N ALA A 294 3.23 -22.57 -5.69
CA ALA A 294 3.76 -21.92 -4.50
C ALA A 294 2.88 -20.73 -4.05
N LEU A 295 2.42 -19.90 -4.99
CA LEU A 295 1.69 -18.67 -4.69
C LEU A 295 0.20 -18.86 -4.40
N LYS A 296 -0.49 -19.74 -5.11
CA LYS A 296 -1.95 -19.96 -4.95
C LYS A 296 -2.40 -20.20 -3.50
N PRO A 297 -1.73 -21.06 -2.71
CA PRO A 297 -2.09 -21.23 -1.30
C PRO A 297 -1.93 -19.96 -0.47
N PHE A 298 -0.88 -19.20 -0.73
CA PHE A 298 -0.58 -17.95 -0.03
C PHE A 298 -1.64 -16.88 -0.34
N LEU A 299 -1.91 -16.61 -1.61
CA LEU A 299 -2.91 -15.62 -2.04
C LEU A 299 -4.30 -15.95 -1.49
N ARG A 300 -4.67 -17.25 -1.44
CA ARG A 300 -5.96 -17.68 -0.89
C ARG A 300 -6.04 -17.60 0.62
N LYS A 301 -5.03 -18.17 1.35
CA LYS A 301 -5.11 -18.34 2.81
C LYS A 301 -4.68 -17.10 3.59
N HIS A 302 -3.66 -16.38 3.11
CA HIS A 302 -3.06 -15.25 3.83
C HIS A 302 -3.57 -13.90 3.32
N CYS A 303 -3.71 -13.72 1.99
CA CYS A 303 -4.22 -12.49 1.43
C CYS A 303 -5.75 -12.47 1.30
N GLY A 304 -6.41 -13.64 1.21
CA GLY A 304 -7.87 -13.73 1.11
C GLY A 304 -8.44 -13.47 -0.28
N PHE A 305 -7.64 -13.60 -1.34
CA PHE A 305 -8.14 -13.53 -2.72
C PHE A 305 -8.92 -14.79 -3.10
N LYS A 306 -10.00 -14.61 -3.84
CA LYS A 306 -10.76 -15.71 -4.49
C LYS A 306 -10.10 -16.04 -5.82
N LEU A 307 -9.24 -17.08 -5.86
CA LEU A 307 -8.35 -17.37 -6.97
C LEU A 307 -9.00 -17.44 -8.35
N ARG A 308 -10.27 -17.86 -8.45
CA ARG A 308 -11.00 -17.95 -9.73
C ARG A 308 -11.68 -16.64 -10.17
N LYS A 309 -11.98 -15.74 -9.22
CA LYS A 309 -12.70 -14.49 -9.49
C LYS A 309 -11.77 -13.28 -9.48
N ASP A 310 -10.79 -13.29 -8.56
CA ASP A 310 -10.02 -12.10 -8.22
C ASP A 310 -8.58 -12.15 -8.78
N VAL A 311 -8.11 -13.30 -9.29
CA VAL A 311 -6.70 -13.48 -9.69
C VAL A 311 -6.59 -14.04 -11.11
N GLU A 312 -5.94 -13.29 -11.97
CA GLU A 312 -5.55 -13.72 -13.32
C GLU A 312 -4.04 -14.05 -13.36
N TRP A 313 -3.64 -14.97 -14.24
CA TRP A 313 -2.26 -15.44 -14.33
C TRP A 313 -1.75 -15.34 -15.75
N LEU A 314 -0.65 -14.62 -15.96
CA LEU A 314 -0.09 -14.36 -17.27
C LEU A 314 1.42 -14.65 -17.29
N PRO A 315 1.92 -15.49 -18.20
CA PRO A 315 3.34 -15.55 -18.52
C PRO A 315 3.67 -14.41 -19.47
N MET A 316 4.82 -13.74 -19.29
CA MET A 316 5.24 -12.66 -20.19
C MET A 316 6.75 -12.43 -20.18
N SER A 317 7.21 -11.64 -21.16
CA SER A 317 8.51 -10.99 -21.15
C SER A 317 8.33 -9.47 -21.26
N GLY A 318 8.70 -8.75 -20.19
CA GLY A 318 8.67 -7.29 -20.19
C GLY A 318 9.75 -6.66 -21.08
N LEU A 319 10.84 -7.38 -21.35
CA LEU A 319 11.93 -6.86 -22.19
C LEU A 319 11.60 -6.99 -23.69
N THR A 320 11.08 -8.13 -24.11
CA THR A 320 10.75 -8.41 -25.52
C THR A 320 9.32 -8.01 -25.88
N ALA A 321 8.49 -7.57 -24.91
CA ALA A 321 7.07 -7.25 -25.04
C ALA A 321 6.15 -8.44 -25.41
N GLU A 322 6.64 -9.67 -25.31
CA GLU A 322 5.84 -10.85 -25.61
C GLU A 322 4.74 -11.04 -24.56
N ASN A 323 3.51 -11.25 -25.02
CA ASN A 323 2.28 -11.34 -24.26
C ASN A 323 1.85 -10.02 -23.55
N LEU A 324 2.32 -8.87 -24.03
CA LEU A 324 1.93 -7.54 -23.55
C LEU A 324 0.73 -6.98 -24.32
N LYS A 325 0.90 -6.66 -25.60
CA LYS A 325 -0.12 -6.14 -26.52
C LYS A 325 -0.63 -7.22 -27.46
N GLU A 326 0.28 -8.07 -27.91
CA GLU A 326 0.00 -9.21 -28.77
C GLU A 326 0.30 -10.51 -28.02
N GLN A 327 -0.45 -11.55 -28.33
CA GLN A 327 -0.23 -12.87 -27.73
C GLN A 327 1.13 -13.41 -28.18
N VAL A 328 1.84 -14.07 -27.28
CA VAL A 328 3.10 -14.74 -27.62
C VAL A 328 2.89 -15.77 -28.72
N ASP A 329 3.84 -15.86 -29.66
CA ASP A 329 3.77 -16.80 -30.77
C ASP A 329 3.56 -18.25 -30.25
N PRO A 330 2.53 -18.96 -30.71
CA PRO A 330 2.28 -20.36 -30.34
C PRO A 330 3.48 -21.30 -30.59
N LYS A 331 4.42 -20.93 -31.48
CA LYS A 331 5.67 -21.67 -31.70
C LYS A 331 6.62 -21.53 -30.51
N VAL A 332 6.60 -20.36 -29.81
CA VAL A 332 7.45 -20.08 -28.67
C VAL A 332 6.80 -20.60 -27.37
N CYS A 333 5.49 -20.40 -27.24
CA CYS A 333 4.76 -20.79 -26.06
C CYS A 333 3.43 -21.48 -26.39
N PRO A 334 3.46 -22.75 -26.83
CA PRO A 334 2.28 -23.47 -27.31
C PRO A 334 1.25 -23.79 -26.21
N TRP A 335 1.60 -23.63 -24.96
CA TRP A 335 0.72 -23.88 -23.79
C TRP A 335 0.02 -22.65 -23.26
N ASN A 336 0.34 -21.44 -23.76
CA ASN A 336 -0.29 -20.20 -23.31
C ASN A 336 -1.59 -19.95 -24.11
N GLU A 337 -2.71 -20.06 -23.43
CA GLU A 337 -4.05 -19.74 -23.94
C GLU A 337 -4.58 -18.40 -23.42
N SER A 338 -3.83 -17.73 -22.52
CA SER A 338 -4.28 -16.46 -21.91
C SER A 338 -4.14 -15.29 -22.90
N PRO A 339 -5.08 -14.35 -22.89
CA PRO A 339 -4.96 -13.13 -23.68
C PRO A 339 -3.77 -12.27 -23.19
N PRO A 340 -3.28 -11.34 -24.02
CA PRO A 340 -2.21 -10.42 -23.63
C PRO A 340 -2.62 -9.50 -22.49
N LEU A 341 -1.63 -8.90 -21.80
CA LEU A 341 -1.85 -8.10 -20.61
C LEU A 341 -2.83 -6.95 -20.82
N LEU A 342 -2.72 -6.19 -21.93
CA LEU A 342 -3.60 -5.04 -22.19
C LEU A 342 -5.06 -5.47 -22.35
N ASP A 343 -5.32 -6.60 -23.02
CA ASP A 343 -6.68 -7.14 -23.17
C ASP A 343 -7.25 -7.62 -21.83
N VAL A 344 -6.42 -8.20 -20.96
CA VAL A 344 -6.82 -8.57 -19.60
C VAL A 344 -7.22 -7.33 -18.82
N LEU A 345 -6.40 -6.27 -18.82
CA LEU A 345 -6.69 -5.02 -18.13
C LEU A 345 -7.97 -4.36 -18.66
N ASP A 346 -8.18 -4.35 -19.97
CA ASP A 346 -9.39 -3.85 -20.61
C ASP A 346 -10.67 -4.62 -20.23
N SER A 347 -10.53 -5.91 -19.91
CA SER A 347 -11.65 -6.78 -19.54
C SER A 347 -12.09 -6.67 -18.07
N ILE A 348 -11.25 -6.09 -17.19
CA ILE A 348 -11.52 -6.01 -15.76
C ILE A 348 -12.69 -5.08 -15.48
N LYS A 349 -13.71 -5.59 -14.79
CA LYS A 349 -14.83 -4.78 -14.31
C LYS A 349 -14.54 -4.25 -12.91
N ILE A 350 -14.71 -2.96 -12.71
CA ILE A 350 -14.56 -2.30 -11.42
C ILE A 350 -15.94 -2.26 -10.76
N GLU A 351 -16.01 -2.77 -9.53
CA GLU A 351 -17.22 -2.72 -8.70
C GLU A 351 -17.04 -1.61 -7.64
N GLY A 352 -18.10 -0.88 -7.32
CA GLY A 352 -18.13 0.01 -6.15
C GLY A 352 -17.87 1.50 -6.42
N ARG A 353 -17.76 1.94 -7.65
CA ARG A 353 -17.74 3.37 -8.00
C ARG A 353 -19.16 3.91 -7.97
N ASP A 354 -19.47 4.72 -6.97
CA ASP A 354 -20.83 5.27 -6.77
C ASP A 354 -20.79 6.81 -6.82
N GLU A 355 -21.27 7.36 -7.91
CA GLU A 355 -21.34 8.80 -8.15
C GLU A 355 -22.32 9.52 -7.21
N LYS A 356 -23.28 8.80 -6.65
CA LYS A 356 -24.36 9.35 -5.80
C LYS A 356 -23.97 9.45 -4.33
N ARG A 357 -22.82 8.86 -3.93
CA ARG A 357 -22.33 8.96 -2.57
C ARG A 357 -21.78 10.35 -2.28
N GLU A 358 -21.51 10.60 -1.03
CA GLU A 358 -20.78 11.78 -0.58
C GLU A 358 -19.38 11.82 -1.17
N LEU A 359 -18.92 13.01 -1.53
CA LEU A 359 -17.59 13.23 -2.10
C LEU A 359 -16.50 12.87 -1.10
N ARG A 360 -15.51 12.09 -1.55
CA ARG A 360 -14.27 11.81 -0.82
C ARG A 360 -13.11 11.82 -1.81
N VAL A 361 -12.21 12.81 -1.67
CA VAL A 361 -10.99 12.92 -2.46
C VAL A 361 -9.80 13.02 -1.51
N PRO A 362 -9.14 11.89 -1.19
CA PRO A 362 -7.90 11.91 -0.43
C PRO A 362 -6.79 12.61 -1.19
N ILE A 363 -6.08 13.51 -0.50
CA ILE A 363 -4.98 14.29 -1.05
C ILE A 363 -3.71 13.46 -1.04
N LEU A 364 -3.08 13.40 -2.18
CA LEU A 364 -1.83 12.69 -2.44
C LEU A 364 -0.63 13.60 -2.29
N ASP A 365 -0.76 14.77 -2.92
CA ASP A 365 0.28 15.78 -2.95
C ASP A 365 -0.33 17.16 -3.20
N LYS A 366 0.48 18.20 -3.06
CA LYS A 366 0.12 19.59 -3.32
C LYS A 366 1.29 20.34 -3.94
N TYR A 367 0.96 21.37 -4.70
CA TYR A 367 1.94 22.35 -5.16
C TYR A 367 1.28 23.71 -5.34
N VAL A 368 2.08 24.74 -5.51
CA VAL A 368 1.60 26.11 -5.68
C VAL A 368 1.87 26.57 -7.12
N ASP A 369 0.81 26.83 -7.85
CA ASP A 369 0.83 27.51 -9.15
C ASP A 369 -0.37 28.45 -9.24
N ARG A 370 -0.14 29.76 -9.07
CA ARG A 370 -1.21 30.79 -9.04
C ARG A 370 -2.36 30.44 -8.10
N GLY A 371 -2.03 29.83 -6.96
CA GLY A 371 -2.93 29.30 -5.95
C GLY A 371 -2.53 27.89 -5.54
N VAL A 372 -3.21 27.34 -4.54
CA VAL A 372 -2.93 25.98 -4.04
C VAL A 372 -3.61 24.97 -4.93
N ILE A 373 -2.84 24.04 -5.48
CA ILE A 373 -3.33 22.91 -6.25
C ILE A 373 -3.14 21.64 -5.43
N ALA A 374 -4.23 20.93 -5.16
CA ALA A 374 -4.26 19.64 -4.53
C ALA A 374 -4.38 18.54 -5.60
N MET A 375 -3.58 17.50 -5.45
CA MET A 375 -3.64 16.30 -6.28
C MET A 375 -4.32 15.18 -5.49
N GLY A 376 -5.24 14.45 -6.10
CA GLY A 376 -5.94 13.36 -5.44
C GLY A 376 -6.69 12.46 -6.40
N LYS A 377 -7.28 11.39 -5.85
CA LYS A 377 -8.19 10.51 -6.58
C LYS A 377 -9.60 10.64 -6.01
N VAL A 378 -10.60 10.74 -6.88
CA VAL A 378 -12.00 10.71 -6.46
C VAL A 378 -12.38 9.28 -6.08
N GLU A 379 -12.51 9.00 -4.77
CA GLU A 379 -12.87 7.67 -4.27
C GLU A 379 -14.38 7.43 -4.25
N SER A 380 -15.17 8.46 -4.01
CA SER A 380 -16.64 8.41 -4.04
C SER A 380 -17.23 9.79 -4.33
N GLY A 381 -18.47 9.80 -4.82
CA GLY A 381 -19.18 11.02 -5.18
C GLY A 381 -18.61 11.69 -6.44
N THR A 382 -19.08 12.87 -6.76
CA THR A 382 -18.63 13.66 -7.91
C THR A 382 -18.08 14.99 -7.43
N LEU A 383 -16.95 15.40 -8.01
CA LEU A 383 -16.33 16.71 -7.78
C LEU A 383 -16.68 17.63 -8.94
N ILE A 384 -17.17 18.84 -8.64
CA ILE A 384 -17.68 19.78 -9.63
C ILE A 384 -16.94 21.12 -9.49
N LYS A 385 -16.58 21.74 -10.62
CA LYS A 385 -16.01 23.10 -10.66
C LYS A 385 -16.99 24.11 -10.04
N GLY A 386 -16.49 25.01 -9.19
CA GLY A 386 -17.30 25.99 -8.45
C GLY A 386 -18.00 25.43 -7.19
N GLN A 387 -17.83 24.14 -6.88
CA GLN A 387 -18.40 23.53 -5.68
C GLN A 387 -17.66 24.00 -4.43
N LYS A 388 -18.43 24.26 -3.34
CA LYS A 388 -17.85 24.42 -2.00
C LYS A 388 -17.67 23.08 -1.36
N ILE A 389 -16.51 22.86 -0.77
CA ILE A 389 -16.08 21.61 -0.17
C ILE A 389 -15.35 21.89 1.14
N ASP A 390 -15.37 20.92 2.03
CA ASP A 390 -14.63 20.97 3.30
C ASP A 390 -13.33 20.18 3.20
N LEU A 391 -12.25 20.73 3.74
CA LEU A 391 -10.96 20.06 3.91
C LEU A 391 -10.87 19.43 5.29
N LEU A 392 -10.86 18.11 5.37
CA LEU A 392 -10.67 17.36 6.61
C LEU A 392 -9.20 17.02 6.84
N PRO A 393 -8.74 16.98 8.11
CA PRO A 393 -9.50 17.01 9.36
C PRO A 393 -9.75 18.42 9.92
N MET A 394 -9.29 19.48 9.26
CA MET A 394 -9.39 20.85 9.76
C MET A 394 -10.83 21.37 9.75
N GLY A 395 -11.63 20.98 8.77
CA GLY A 395 -12.99 21.48 8.58
C GLY A 395 -13.03 22.89 7.94
N THR A 396 -11.96 23.25 7.23
CA THR A 396 -11.89 24.52 6.48
C THR A 396 -12.66 24.37 5.18
N THR A 397 -13.62 25.26 4.95
CA THR A 397 -14.38 25.29 3.69
C THR A 397 -13.59 26.03 2.63
N CYS A 398 -13.45 25.42 1.46
CA CYS A 398 -12.80 25.99 0.28
C CYS A 398 -13.70 25.82 -0.95
N GLU A 399 -13.35 26.52 -2.04
CA GLU A 399 -14.08 26.49 -3.32
C GLU A 399 -13.20 25.90 -4.41
N VAL A 400 -13.73 25.00 -5.22
CA VAL A 400 -13.07 24.42 -6.40
C VAL A 400 -13.03 25.47 -7.50
N GLN A 401 -11.87 26.08 -7.73
CA GLN A 401 -11.71 27.12 -8.75
C GLN A 401 -11.54 26.54 -10.14
N ASN A 402 -10.60 25.60 -10.29
CA ASN A 402 -10.36 24.85 -11.53
C ASN A 402 -10.19 23.37 -11.20
N LEU A 403 -10.53 22.54 -12.16
CA LEU A 403 -10.46 21.09 -12.07
C LEU A 403 -9.81 20.54 -13.34
N TRP A 404 -8.78 19.71 -13.18
CA TRP A 404 -8.15 18.97 -14.27
C TRP A 404 -8.18 17.48 -13.95
N ILE A 405 -8.45 16.68 -14.96
CA ILE A 405 -8.38 15.22 -14.90
C ILE A 405 -7.04 14.82 -15.51
N GLU A 406 -6.28 13.98 -14.81
CA GLU A 406 -5.03 13.42 -15.33
C GLU A 406 -5.32 12.52 -16.54
N ASP A 407 -4.65 12.80 -17.65
CA ASP A 407 -4.67 12.01 -18.87
C ASP A 407 -3.24 11.76 -19.37
N ALA A 408 -3.07 11.37 -20.63
CA ALA A 408 -1.76 11.15 -21.22
C ALA A 408 -0.95 12.45 -21.43
N SER A 409 -1.56 13.63 -21.28
CA SER A 409 -0.87 14.92 -21.37
C SER A 409 -0.28 15.32 -19.99
N GLU A 410 0.85 16.00 -19.99
CA GLU A 410 1.49 16.47 -18.75
C GLU A 410 0.62 17.47 -17.97
N GLU A 411 -0.14 18.30 -18.67
CA GLU A 411 -0.98 19.31 -18.05
C GLU A 411 -2.32 18.76 -17.55
N GLY A 412 -2.77 17.61 -18.07
CA GLY A 412 -4.10 17.08 -17.83
C GLY A 412 -5.19 17.85 -18.58
N ARG A 413 -6.37 17.27 -18.68
CA ARG A 413 -7.53 17.88 -19.34
C ARG A 413 -8.34 18.70 -18.35
N GLU A 414 -8.60 19.98 -18.66
CA GLU A 414 -9.56 20.77 -17.87
C GLU A 414 -10.97 20.17 -17.99
N ALA A 415 -11.65 20.04 -16.86
CA ALA A 415 -12.97 19.42 -16.78
C ALA A 415 -13.89 20.21 -15.84
N ASN A 416 -15.20 20.09 -16.08
CA ASN A 416 -16.21 20.66 -15.20
C ASN A 416 -16.63 19.70 -14.10
N VAL A 417 -16.55 18.39 -14.36
CA VAL A 417 -16.98 17.31 -13.47
C VAL A 417 -15.94 16.21 -13.46
N ALA A 418 -15.60 15.70 -12.27
CA ALA A 418 -14.79 14.50 -12.12
C ALA A 418 -15.58 13.40 -11.40
N LYS A 419 -15.46 12.17 -11.92
CA LYS A 419 -16.18 10.97 -11.48
C LYS A 419 -15.32 10.08 -10.58
N PRO A 420 -15.93 9.15 -9.81
CA PRO A 420 -15.19 8.20 -8.99
C PRO A 420 -14.20 7.37 -9.81
N GLY A 421 -12.95 7.32 -9.33
CA GLY A 421 -11.85 6.62 -9.95
C GLY A 421 -10.92 7.51 -10.79
N GLU A 422 -11.29 8.75 -11.07
CA GLU A 422 -10.45 9.70 -11.79
C GLU A 422 -9.41 10.34 -10.86
N ASN A 423 -8.20 10.48 -11.36
CA ASN A 423 -7.15 11.26 -10.74
C ASN A 423 -7.32 12.72 -11.13
N VAL A 424 -7.30 13.61 -10.14
CA VAL A 424 -7.63 15.02 -10.33
C VAL A 424 -6.55 15.93 -9.76
N ARG A 425 -6.37 17.06 -10.41
CA ARG A 425 -5.68 18.24 -9.91
C ARG A 425 -6.71 19.33 -9.70
N VAL A 426 -6.78 19.84 -8.48
CA VAL A 426 -7.85 20.77 -8.07
C VAL A 426 -7.23 22.05 -7.56
N ARG A 427 -7.47 23.18 -8.22
CA ARG A 427 -7.11 24.49 -7.69
C ARG A 427 -8.16 24.93 -6.68
N LEU A 428 -7.71 25.17 -5.47
CA LEU A 428 -8.55 25.53 -4.32
C LEU A 428 -8.44 27.02 -4.04
N LYS A 429 -9.59 27.65 -3.81
CA LYS A 429 -9.69 29.05 -3.38
C LYS A 429 -10.12 29.11 -1.90
N GLY A 430 -9.53 30.01 -1.15
CA GLY A 430 -9.87 30.21 0.28
C GLY A 430 -9.06 29.35 1.25
N ILE A 431 -7.92 28.80 0.78
CA ILE A 431 -7.00 28.01 1.61
C ILE A 431 -5.56 28.41 1.30
N ASN A 432 -4.70 28.36 2.34
CA ASN A 432 -3.26 28.58 2.22
C ASN A 432 -2.50 27.26 2.08
N GLU A 433 -1.31 27.32 1.48
CA GLU A 433 -0.46 26.15 1.29
C GLU A 433 -0.18 25.39 2.61
N ASN A 434 0.03 26.09 3.70
CA ASN A 434 0.36 25.50 5.01
C ASN A 434 -0.84 24.81 5.69
N GLU A 435 -2.05 25.00 5.17
CA GLU A 435 -3.28 24.43 5.74
C GLU A 435 -3.66 23.10 5.10
N ILE A 436 -2.99 22.69 4.04
CA ILE A 436 -3.25 21.45 3.33
C ILE A 436 -2.04 20.51 3.39
N HIS A 437 -2.28 19.25 3.70
CA HIS A 437 -1.24 18.25 3.82
C HIS A 437 -1.66 16.93 3.18
N LYS A 438 -0.66 16.14 2.77
CA LYS A 438 -0.85 14.76 2.35
C LYS A 438 -1.66 13.98 3.39
N GLY A 439 -2.65 13.23 2.95
CA GLY A 439 -3.54 12.47 3.84
C GLY A 439 -4.79 13.23 4.30
N PHE A 440 -4.91 14.52 3.96
CA PHE A 440 -6.17 15.24 4.12
C PHE A 440 -7.20 14.77 3.08
N VAL A 441 -8.46 15.04 3.30
CA VAL A 441 -9.54 14.58 2.41
C VAL A 441 -10.46 15.75 2.11
N LEU A 442 -10.70 15.99 0.81
CA LEU A 442 -11.76 16.90 0.37
C LEU A 442 -13.08 16.16 0.41
N CYS A 443 -14.10 16.77 0.97
CA CYS A 443 -15.43 16.18 1.11
C CYS A 443 -16.54 17.22 0.88
N ASP A 444 -17.75 16.75 0.66
CA ASP A 444 -18.92 17.63 0.64
C ASP A 444 -19.07 18.37 1.98
N GLU A 445 -19.61 19.60 1.94
CA GLU A 445 -19.81 20.41 3.15
C GLU A 445 -20.54 19.63 4.25
N CYS A 446 -20.00 19.68 5.47
CA CYS A 446 -20.58 19.11 6.68
C CYS A 446 -20.78 17.59 6.69
N THR A 447 -20.15 16.83 5.79
CA THR A 447 -20.35 15.37 5.67
C THR A 447 -19.27 14.53 6.34
N GLY A 448 -18.14 15.11 6.74
CA GLY A 448 -17.03 14.37 7.31
C GLY A 448 -16.55 14.91 8.67
N HIS A 449 -15.72 14.14 9.35
CA HIS A 449 -15.18 14.49 10.66
C HIS A 449 -13.71 14.07 10.81
N GLY A 450 -12.91 14.92 11.46
CA GLY A 450 -11.59 14.51 11.94
C GLY A 450 -11.73 13.56 13.14
N VAL A 451 -11.03 12.43 13.11
CA VAL A 451 -11.12 11.33 14.08
C VAL A 451 -9.83 11.18 14.84
N THR A 452 -9.91 10.98 16.16
CA THR A 452 -8.77 10.67 17.04
C THR A 452 -8.90 9.32 17.72
N VAL A 453 -10.12 8.82 17.94
CA VAL A 453 -10.35 7.55 18.66
C VAL A 453 -11.43 6.73 17.95
N PHE A 454 -11.12 5.48 17.66
CA PHE A 454 -12.05 4.56 17.03
C PHE A 454 -11.82 3.12 17.48
N ASP A 455 -12.83 2.26 17.26
CA ASP A 455 -12.76 0.81 17.46
C ASP A 455 -12.56 0.13 16.10
N ALA A 456 -11.59 -0.77 16.02
CA ALA A 456 -11.26 -1.48 14.80
C ALA A 456 -11.13 -2.99 15.02
N ARG A 457 -11.48 -3.76 13.99
CA ARG A 457 -11.10 -5.17 13.90
C ARG A 457 -9.73 -5.23 13.27
N VAL A 458 -8.78 -5.82 13.98
CA VAL A 458 -7.39 -5.91 13.57
C VAL A 458 -6.98 -7.37 13.50
N GLN A 459 -6.30 -7.74 12.44
CA GLN A 459 -5.61 -9.01 12.28
C GLN A 459 -4.11 -8.74 12.41
N PHE A 460 -3.53 -9.20 13.52
CA PHE A 460 -2.08 -9.18 13.67
C PHE A 460 -1.44 -10.24 12.78
N LEU A 461 -0.36 -9.84 12.12
CA LEU A 461 0.48 -10.68 11.28
C LEU A 461 1.65 -11.23 12.09
N GLU A 462 2.82 -11.34 11.48
CA GLU A 462 4.05 -11.64 12.19
C GLU A 462 4.52 -10.39 12.94
N LEU A 463 4.77 -10.52 14.24
CA LEU A 463 5.26 -9.42 15.08
C LEU A 463 6.78 -9.39 15.08
N LEU A 464 7.35 -8.26 15.50
CA LEU A 464 8.80 -8.10 15.64
C LEU A 464 9.39 -9.15 16.58
N LYS A 465 10.58 -9.64 16.28
CA LYS A 465 11.25 -10.70 17.06
C LYS A 465 11.45 -10.33 18.53
N HIS A 466 11.71 -9.06 18.82
CA HIS A 466 11.90 -8.52 20.17
C HIS A 466 10.60 -8.03 20.82
N ARG A 467 9.49 -7.87 20.04
CA ARG A 467 8.16 -7.42 20.52
C ARG A 467 7.07 -8.40 20.08
N GLN A 468 7.09 -9.61 20.63
CA GLN A 468 6.20 -10.71 20.20
C GLN A 468 4.76 -10.64 20.75
N ILE A 469 4.46 -9.68 21.59
CA ILE A 469 3.15 -9.48 22.20
C ILE A 469 2.68 -8.03 22.05
N VAL A 470 1.39 -7.87 21.85
CA VAL A 470 0.71 -6.57 21.81
C VAL A 470 -0.16 -6.42 23.05
N THR A 471 0.03 -5.32 23.76
CA THR A 471 -0.72 -4.95 24.98
C THR A 471 -1.38 -3.60 24.80
N SER A 472 -2.17 -3.17 25.79
CA SER A 472 -2.57 -1.76 25.88
C SER A 472 -1.32 -0.89 26.05
N GLY A 473 -1.25 0.25 25.35
CA GLY A 473 -0.09 1.13 25.30
C GLY A 473 0.88 0.80 24.15
N TYR A 474 0.63 -0.23 23.34
CA TYR A 474 1.45 -0.52 22.17
C TYR A 474 1.31 0.60 21.13
N THR A 475 2.43 1.14 20.67
CA THR A 475 2.50 2.20 19.65
C THR A 475 2.95 1.64 18.31
N ALA A 476 2.43 2.20 17.25
CA ALA A 476 2.77 1.86 15.86
C ALA A 476 2.42 3.04 14.95
N VAL A 477 2.92 3.03 13.71
CA VAL A 477 2.48 3.95 12.67
C VAL A 477 1.31 3.33 11.92
N MET A 478 0.19 4.03 11.88
CA MET A 478 -0.98 3.66 11.10
C MET A 478 -0.94 4.33 9.72
N HIS A 479 -1.08 3.54 8.68
CA HIS A 479 -1.29 4.03 7.32
C HIS A 479 -2.75 3.78 6.94
N CYS A 480 -3.47 4.86 6.64
CA CYS A 480 -4.85 4.83 6.15
C CYS A 480 -4.94 5.64 4.87
N HIS A 481 -5.12 4.99 3.73
CA HIS A 481 -5.00 5.60 2.41
C HIS A 481 -3.64 6.31 2.26
N THR A 482 -3.63 7.63 2.07
CA THR A 482 -2.41 8.46 1.96
C THR A 482 -1.93 9.02 3.29
N ALA A 483 -2.75 8.94 4.34
CA ALA A 483 -2.39 9.39 5.68
C ALA A 483 -1.47 8.39 6.39
N ALA A 484 -0.43 8.90 7.05
CA ALA A 484 0.45 8.12 7.91
C ALA A 484 0.57 8.84 9.26
N GLU A 485 0.12 8.21 10.35
CA GLU A 485 0.04 8.86 11.65
C GLU A 485 0.38 7.89 12.78
N GLU A 486 1.05 8.38 13.82
CA GLU A 486 1.33 7.58 15.00
C GLU A 486 0.04 7.24 15.76
N CYS A 487 -0.07 6.01 16.18
CA CYS A 487 -1.22 5.53 16.92
C CYS A 487 -0.82 4.67 18.12
N SER A 488 -1.71 4.61 19.11
CA SER A 488 -1.57 3.75 20.28
C SER A 488 -2.82 2.89 20.50
N ILE A 489 -2.61 1.64 20.88
CA ILE A 489 -3.69 0.74 21.26
C ILE A 489 -4.08 1.00 22.71
N ILE A 490 -5.19 1.73 22.93
CA ILE A 490 -5.66 2.04 24.28
C ILE A 490 -6.16 0.79 24.99
N LYS A 491 -6.91 -0.06 24.28
CA LYS A 491 -7.59 -1.21 24.87
C LYS A 491 -7.82 -2.32 23.86
N ILE A 492 -7.61 -3.55 24.29
CA ILE A 492 -8.03 -4.74 23.57
C ILE A 492 -9.43 -5.12 24.08
N ILE A 493 -10.44 -5.04 23.18
CA ILE A 493 -11.84 -5.25 23.53
C ILE A 493 -12.17 -6.73 23.57
N ASN A 494 -11.77 -7.46 22.52
CA ASN A 494 -11.93 -8.91 22.46
C ASN A 494 -10.88 -9.54 21.55
N LYS A 495 -10.68 -10.87 21.67
CA LYS A 495 -9.79 -11.68 20.86
C LYS A 495 -10.57 -12.89 20.32
N GLY A 496 -10.27 -13.27 19.06
CA GLY A 496 -10.89 -14.43 18.41
C GLY A 496 -12.10 -14.08 17.53
N GLN A 497 -12.65 -15.10 16.85
CA GLN A 497 -13.80 -15.01 15.96
C GLN A 497 -14.92 -15.95 16.42
N GLY A 498 -16.19 -15.58 16.12
CA GLY A 498 -17.36 -16.40 16.43
C GLY A 498 -17.55 -16.62 17.93
N ASP A 499 -17.90 -17.84 18.32
CA ASP A 499 -18.21 -18.21 19.71
C ASP A 499 -16.99 -18.30 20.63
N LYS A 500 -15.78 -18.36 20.05
CA LYS A 500 -14.49 -18.40 20.78
C LYS A 500 -13.94 -17.01 21.09
N LYS A 501 -14.78 -16.05 21.46
CA LYS A 501 -14.37 -14.69 21.81
C LYS A 501 -13.95 -14.61 23.27
N GLU A 502 -12.67 -14.33 23.52
CA GLU A 502 -12.15 -13.91 24.83
C GLU A 502 -12.42 -12.42 25.02
N LYS A 503 -13.15 -12.05 26.08
CA LYS A 503 -13.45 -10.66 26.41
C LYS A 503 -12.30 -10.05 27.23
N ARG A 504 -11.84 -8.85 26.86
CA ARG A 504 -10.81 -8.06 27.56
C ARG A 504 -9.50 -8.83 27.82
N PRO A 505 -8.87 -9.43 26.80
CA PRO A 505 -7.58 -10.10 26.98
C PRO A 505 -6.51 -9.08 27.38
N LYS A 506 -5.55 -9.50 28.21
CA LYS A 506 -4.43 -8.63 28.64
C LYS A 506 -3.44 -8.40 27.51
N PHE A 507 -3.25 -9.37 26.62
CA PHE A 507 -2.33 -9.29 25.49
C PHE A 507 -2.80 -10.12 24.30
N VAL A 508 -2.22 -9.85 23.14
CA VAL A 508 -2.43 -10.59 21.88
C VAL A 508 -1.08 -10.98 21.30
N LYS A 509 -1.00 -12.15 20.68
CA LYS A 509 0.18 -12.64 19.93
C LYS A 509 -0.03 -12.44 18.43
N GLY A 510 1.02 -12.64 17.64
CA GLY A 510 0.93 -12.68 16.18
C GLY A 510 -0.11 -13.68 15.66
N HIS A 511 -0.53 -13.51 14.42
CA HIS A 511 -1.56 -14.30 13.71
C HIS A 511 -2.92 -14.37 14.42
N THR A 512 -3.25 -13.35 15.19
CA THR A 512 -4.51 -13.28 15.97
C THR A 512 -5.42 -12.17 15.44
N ILE A 513 -6.72 -12.46 15.37
CA ILE A 513 -7.75 -11.46 15.07
C ILE A 513 -8.36 -10.97 16.37
N CYS A 514 -8.45 -9.65 16.53
CA CYS A 514 -9.05 -9.03 17.71
C CYS A 514 -9.78 -7.74 17.36
N VAL A 515 -10.53 -7.20 18.30
CA VAL A 515 -11.09 -5.85 18.24
C VAL A 515 -10.36 -5.00 19.26
N VAL A 516 -9.80 -3.89 18.79
CA VAL A 516 -9.01 -2.97 19.59
C VAL A 516 -9.56 -1.57 19.50
N ARG A 517 -9.32 -0.77 20.53
CA ARG A 517 -9.52 0.68 20.50
C ARG A 517 -8.21 1.36 20.26
N ILE A 518 -8.15 2.17 19.20
CA ILE A 518 -6.97 2.89 18.75
C ILE A 518 -7.18 4.38 19.01
N LYS A 519 -6.11 5.03 19.48
CA LYS A 519 -6.01 6.49 19.60
C LYS A 519 -4.90 6.94 18.67
N LEU A 520 -5.17 7.95 17.86
CA LEU A 520 -4.22 8.64 17.01
C LEU A 520 -3.59 9.81 17.76
N SER A 521 -2.36 10.16 17.40
CA SER A 521 -1.67 11.35 17.91
C SER A 521 -2.31 12.63 17.38
N GLN A 522 -2.65 12.66 16.09
CA GLN A 522 -3.35 13.78 15.47
C GLN A 522 -4.70 13.34 14.88
N LYS A 523 -5.54 14.32 14.57
CA LYS A 523 -6.78 14.07 13.85
C LYS A 523 -6.50 13.75 12.39
N ILE A 524 -7.10 12.69 11.89
CA ILE A 524 -7.14 12.37 10.45
C ILE A 524 -8.57 12.05 10.04
N CYS A 525 -8.81 12.05 8.74
CA CYS A 525 -10.09 11.60 8.19
C CYS A 525 -10.11 10.06 8.14
N VAL A 526 -10.96 9.46 8.94
CA VAL A 526 -11.19 8.01 8.97
C VAL A 526 -12.69 7.75 8.92
N GLU A 527 -13.10 6.84 8.07
CA GLU A 527 -14.50 6.42 7.93
C GLU A 527 -14.70 4.98 8.41
N LYS A 528 -15.96 4.58 8.64
CA LYS A 528 -16.23 3.16 8.86
C LYS A 528 -16.05 2.39 7.55
N PHE A 529 -15.46 1.19 7.67
CA PHE A 529 -15.25 0.33 6.49
C PHE A 529 -16.56 0.00 5.74
N ALA A 530 -17.69 -0.02 6.42
CA ALA A 530 -19.00 -0.27 5.80
C ALA A 530 -19.50 0.91 4.97
N ASP A 531 -19.08 2.13 5.31
CA ASP A 531 -19.54 3.36 4.67
C ASP A 531 -18.59 3.70 3.50
N VAL A 532 -17.28 3.86 3.76
CA VAL A 532 -16.24 4.11 2.74
C VAL A 532 -15.07 3.15 2.99
N ALA A 533 -14.97 2.11 2.18
CA ALA A 533 -14.00 1.04 2.41
C ALA A 533 -12.54 1.54 2.34
N GLN A 534 -12.23 2.45 1.42
CA GLN A 534 -10.89 2.99 1.18
C GLN A 534 -10.37 3.79 2.39
N LEU A 535 -11.23 4.58 3.04
CA LEU A 535 -10.91 5.37 4.25
C LEU A 535 -11.20 4.59 5.55
N GLY A 536 -11.76 3.39 5.44
CA GLY A 536 -12.13 2.53 6.57
C GLY A 536 -11.19 1.36 6.79
N GLN A 537 -10.14 1.18 6.01
CA GLN A 537 -9.13 0.15 6.18
C GLN A 537 -7.75 0.76 6.35
N PHE A 538 -6.90 0.08 7.13
CA PHE A 538 -5.59 0.60 7.46
C PHE A 538 -4.59 -0.52 7.74
N THR A 539 -3.31 -0.17 7.72
CA THR A 539 -2.21 -1.04 8.13
C THR A 539 -1.49 -0.43 9.34
N LEU A 540 -0.98 -1.30 10.22
CA LEU A 540 -0.10 -0.89 11.30
C LEU A 540 1.32 -1.36 10.99
N ARG A 541 2.25 -0.44 11.07
CA ARG A 541 3.68 -0.72 10.89
C ARG A 541 4.44 -0.37 12.16
N ASP A 542 5.36 -1.22 12.52
CA ASP A 542 6.32 -0.97 13.60
C ASP A 542 7.72 -1.20 13.02
N GLU A 543 8.60 -0.25 13.21
CA GLU A 543 9.90 -0.19 12.53
C GLU A 543 9.75 -0.27 11.00
N LYS A 544 10.30 -1.32 10.39
CA LYS A 544 10.25 -1.54 8.93
C LYS A 544 9.25 -2.64 8.51
N GLN A 545 8.48 -3.19 9.45
CA GLN A 545 7.62 -4.35 9.23
C GLN A 545 6.14 -4.00 9.38
N THR A 546 5.31 -4.53 8.48
CA THR A 546 3.85 -4.47 8.64
C THR A 546 3.41 -5.53 9.64
N ILE A 547 2.96 -5.08 10.82
CA ILE A 547 2.58 -5.95 11.96
C ILE A 547 1.10 -6.31 11.99
N ALA A 548 0.25 -5.47 11.40
CA ALA A 548 -1.18 -5.74 11.41
C ALA A 548 -1.92 -5.05 10.26
N VAL A 549 -3.10 -5.58 9.96
CA VAL A 549 -4.08 -5.02 9.03
C VAL A 549 -5.40 -4.85 9.75
N GLY A 550 -6.10 -3.75 9.53
CA GLY A 550 -7.30 -3.40 10.27
C GLY A 550 -8.43 -2.82 9.44
N ARG A 551 -9.64 -2.89 10.01
CA ARG A 551 -10.85 -2.27 9.46
C ARG A 551 -11.59 -1.54 10.58
N VAL A 552 -11.96 -0.31 10.31
CA VAL A 552 -12.69 0.54 11.25
C VAL A 552 -14.12 0.06 11.39
N LEU A 553 -14.55 -0.19 12.62
CA LEU A 553 -15.91 -0.65 12.95
C LEU A 553 -16.78 0.49 13.47
N LYS A 554 -16.19 1.36 14.32
CA LYS A 554 -16.94 2.42 14.99
C LYS A 554 -16.02 3.60 15.30
N ILE A 555 -16.45 4.77 14.92
CA ILE A 555 -15.81 6.05 15.28
C ILE A 555 -16.34 6.49 16.64
N LEU A 556 -15.47 7.00 17.52
CA LEU A 556 -15.81 7.39 18.88
C LEU A 556 -15.59 8.88 19.14
N LYS A 557 -14.50 9.46 18.61
CA LYS A 557 -14.14 10.87 18.82
C LYS A 557 -13.21 11.36 17.71
#